data_09cf407393a81f3bb6751ea15c6dface
#
_entry.id   09cf407393a81f3bb6751ea15c6dface
#
_cell.length_a   1.000
_cell.length_b   1.000
_cell.length_c   1.000
_cell.angle_alpha   90.00
_cell.angle_beta   90.00
_cell.angle_gamma   90.00
#
_symmetry.space_group_name_H-M   'P 1'
#
loop_
_entity.id
_entity.type
_entity.pdbx_description
1 polymer ?
#
loop_
_entity_poly.entity_id
_entity_poly.type
_entity_poly.pdbx_seq_one_letter_code
_entity_poly.pdbx_strand_id
1 'polypeptide(L)' 'MTETYEIWLGPNRIAVWEAGSALLALVEYLRGEGVGDADIVRLGQHEVAWRGAVYRAVASGPDRLAHHATS' A
#
# COMPACT_ATOMS: atom_id res chain seq x y z
N MET A 1 -2.50 -15.97 2.51
CA MET A 1 -1.09 -15.61 2.39
C MET A 1 -0.94 -14.11 2.34
N THR A 2 0.14 -13.60 2.89
CA THR A 2 0.41 -12.17 2.86
C THR A 2 1.52 -11.86 1.87
N GLU A 3 1.51 -10.64 1.38
CA GLU A 3 2.58 -10.12 0.55
C GLU A 3 3.06 -8.80 1.14
N THR A 4 4.25 -8.40 0.75
CA THR A 4 4.80 -7.12 1.16
C THR A 4 4.44 -6.07 0.13
N TYR A 5 3.92 -4.95 0.60
CA TYR A 5 3.53 -3.84 -0.25
C TYR A 5 4.28 -2.59 0.14
N GLU A 6 4.68 -1.81 -0.87
CA GLU A 6 5.21 -0.47 -0.67
C GLU A 6 4.05 0.50 -0.72
N ILE A 7 3.99 1.37 0.26
CA ILE A 7 2.93 2.38 0.32
C ILE A 7 3.52 3.71 -0.09
N TRP A 8 2.90 4.31 -1.09
CA TRP A 8 3.35 5.55 -1.70
C TRP A 8 2.34 6.65 -1.51
N LEU A 9 2.84 7.83 -1.19
CA LEU A 9 2.05 9.06 -1.14
C LEU A 9 2.62 9.98 -2.20
N GLY A 10 1.93 10.05 -3.36
CA GLY A 10 2.50 10.74 -4.51
C GLY A 10 3.79 10.06 -4.96
N PRO A 11 4.88 10.81 -5.14
CA PRO A 11 6.14 10.23 -5.58
C PRO A 11 6.99 9.66 -4.45
N ASN A 12 6.50 9.68 -3.20
CA ASN A 12 7.28 9.28 -2.04
C ASN A 12 6.82 7.95 -1.48
N ARG A 13 7.77 7.04 -1.29
CA ARG A 13 7.48 5.80 -0.58
C ARG A 13 7.55 6.09 0.90
N ILE A 14 6.43 5.90 1.60
CA ILE A 14 6.32 6.30 3.01
C ILE A 14 6.32 5.12 3.96
N ALA A 15 6.06 3.91 3.47
CA ALA A 15 6.00 2.74 4.34
C ALA A 15 6.11 1.46 3.54
N VAL A 16 6.38 0.38 4.26
CA VAL A 16 6.31 -0.98 3.73
C VAL A 16 5.40 -1.76 4.67
N TRP A 17 4.47 -2.54 4.12
CA TRP A 17 3.45 -3.18 4.93
C TRP A 17 3.12 -4.57 4.39
N GLU A 18 2.98 -5.53 5.29
CA GLU A 18 2.55 -6.86 4.89
C GLU A 18 1.05 -6.99 5.09
N ALA A 19 0.37 -7.48 4.08
CA ALA A 19 -1.08 -7.66 4.14
C ALA A 19 -1.53 -8.67 3.11
N GLY A 20 -2.79 -9.08 3.19
CA GLY A 20 -3.37 -10.03 2.25
C GLY A 20 -3.67 -9.44 0.90
N SER A 21 -3.74 -8.12 0.79
CA SER A 21 -3.97 -7.44 -0.48
C SER A 21 -3.47 -6.01 -0.38
N ALA A 22 -3.33 -5.36 -1.54
CA ALA A 22 -2.89 -3.97 -1.58
C ALA A 22 -3.87 -3.06 -0.83
N LEU A 23 -5.15 -3.28 -1.02
CA LEU A 23 -6.15 -2.46 -0.35
C LEU A 23 -6.08 -2.63 1.17
N LEU A 24 -5.91 -3.88 1.65
CA LEU A 24 -5.75 -4.12 3.07
C LEU A 24 -4.50 -3.43 3.62
N ALA A 25 -3.40 -3.47 2.86
CA ALA A 25 -2.18 -2.81 3.29
C ALA A 25 -2.44 -1.32 3.53
N LEU A 26 -3.15 -0.67 2.61
CA LEU A 26 -3.44 0.75 2.73
C LEU A 26 -4.36 1.04 3.91
N VAL A 27 -5.41 0.25 4.07
CA VAL A 27 -6.36 0.44 5.16
C VAL A 27 -5.69 0.22 6.50
N GLU A 28 -4.91 -0.84 6.64
CA GLU A 28 -4.21 -1.13 7.88
C GLU A 28 -3.19 -0.08 8.22
N TYR A 29 -2.46 0.40 7.22
CA TYR A 29 -1.50 1.46 7.43
C TYR A 29 -2.18 2.72 7.97
N LEU A 30 -3.27 3.13 7.32
CA LEU A 30 -3.97 4.35 7.73
C LEU A 30 -4.61 4.19 9.12
N ARG A 31 -5.13 3.00 9.43
CA ARG A 31 -5.63 2.75 10.78
C ARG A 31 -4.54 2.93 11.83
N GLY A 32 -3.35 2.45 11.52
CA GLY A 32 -2.22 2.63 12.42
C GLY A 32 -1.86 4.09 12.63
N GLU A 33 -2.20 4.94 11.67
CA GLU A 33 -2.00 6.39 11.78
C GLU A 33 -3.18 7.10 12.45
N GLY A 34 -4.19 6.35 12.87
CA GLY A 34 -5.32 6.95 13.57
C GLY A 34 -6.48 7.32 12.67
N VAL A 35 -6.46 6.91 11.41
CA VAL A 35 -7.54 7.24 10.48
C VAL A 35 -8.66 6.22 10.61
N GLY A 36 -9.89 6.70 10.76
CA GLY A 36 -11.05 5.82 10.81
C GLY A 36 -11.45 5.32 9.44
N ASP A 37 -12.00 4.11 9.37
CA ASP A 37 -12.39 3.51 8.11
C ASP A 37 -13.37 4.38 7.32
N ALA A 38 -14.25 5.09 8.01
CA ALA A 38 -15.26 5.91 7.35
C ALA A 38 -14.64 7.09 6.60
N ASP A 39 -13.41 7.47 6.96
CA ASP A 39 -12.72 8.59 6.34
C ASP A 39 -11.87 8.17 5.14
N ILE A 40 -11.74 6.89 4.90
CA ILE A 40 -10.94 6.37 3.81
C ILE A 40 -11.82 6.15 2.60
N VAL A 41 -11.46 6.78 1.49
CA VAL A 41 -12.22 6.65 0.24
C VAL A 41 -11.47 5.70 -0.68
N ARG A 42 -12.12 4.61 -1.06
CA ARG A 42 -11.52 3.66 -1.99
C ARG A 42 -11.59 4.19 -3.40
N LEU A 43 -10.44 4.28 -4.05
CA LEU A 43 -10.36 4.73 -5.44
C LEU A 43 -10.21 3.55 -6.41
N GLY A 44 -9.73 2.42 -5.90
CA GLY A 44 -9.53 1.22 -6.70
C GLY A 44 -8.96 0.13 -5.83
N GLN A 45 -8.43 -0.91 -6.44
CA GLN A 45 -7.88 -2.04 -5.69
C GLN A 45 -6.50 -1.76 -5.10
N HIS A 46 -5.85 -0.69 -5.55
CA HIS A 46 -4.50 -0.35 -5.13
C HIS A 46 -4.38 1.08 -4.64
N GLU A 47 -5.49 1.81 -4.54
CA GLU A 47 -5.46 3.23 -4.20
C GLU A 47 -6.60 3.60 -3.28
N VAL A 48 -6.28 4.45 -2.31
CA VAL A 48 -7.29 5.06 -1.43
C VAL A 48 -6.96 6.54 -1.30
N ALA A 49 -7.97 7.32 -0.95
CA ALA A 49 -7.78 8.74 -0.67
C ALA A 49 -8.19 9.04 0.76
N TRP A 50 -7.46 9.96 1.37
CA TRP A 50 -7.78 10.48 2.69
C TRP A 50 -7.35 11.92 2.73
N ARG A 51 -8.29 12.80 3.04
CA ARG A 51 -8.06 14.26 3.12
C ARG A 51 -7.39 14.82 1.87
N GLY A 52 -7.84 14.35 0.71
CA GLY A 52 -7.33 14.85 -0.56
C GLY A 52 -5.99 14.27 -0.97
N ALA A 53 -5.38 13.44 -0.15
CA ALA A 53 -4.13 12.76 -0.49
C ALA A 53 -4.44 11.37 -1.02
N VAL A 54 -3.73 10.94 -2.05
CA VAL A 54 -3.92 9.62 -2.65
C VAL A 54 -2.76 8.73 -2.23
N TYR A 55 -3.12 7.60 -1.61
CA TYR A 55 -2.17 6.60 -1.17
C TYR A 55 -2.27 5.40 -2.10
N ARG A 56 -1.14 4.87 -2.50
CA ARG A 56 -1.08 3.75 -3.43
C ARG A 56 -0.20 2.64 -2.85
N ALA A 57 -0.62 1.39 -3.03
CA ALA A 57 0.15 0.24 -2.61
C ALA A 57 0.64 -0.53 -3.83
N VAL A 58 1.92 -0.85 -3.85
CA VAL A 58 2.56 -1.58 -4.93
C VAL A 58 3.23 -2.82 -4.36
N ALA A 59 2.99 -3.96 -4.97
CA ALA A 59 3.60 -5.20 -4.51
C ALA A 59 5.12 -5.12 -4.63
N SER A 60 5.78 -5.53 -3.56
CA SER A 60 7.24 -5.51 -3.47
C SER A 60 7.73 -6.91 -3.16
N GLY A 61 7.28 -7.88 -3.95
CA GLY A 61 7.50 -9.27 -3.65
C GLY A 61 8.80 -9.82 -4.18
N PRO A 62 9.03 -11.12 -3.92
CA PRO A 62 10.24 -11.80 -4.34
C PRO A 62 10.41 -11.86 -5.86
N ASP A 63 9.34 -11.72 -6.61
CA ASP A 63 9.43 -11.71 -8.08
C ASP A 63 10.37 -10.63 -8.58
N ARG A 64 10.28 -9.48 -7.98
CA ARG A 64 11.13 -8.37 -8.35
C ARG A 64 12.60 -8.69 -8.05
N LEU A 65 12.84 -9.30 -6.90
CA LEU A 65 14.18 -9.67 -6.50
C LEU A 65 14.75 -10.77 -7.39
N ALA A 66 13.93 -11.76 -7.71
CA ALA A 66 14.36 -12.84 -8.58
C ALA A 66 14.72 -12.32 -9.97
N HIS A 67 13.87 -11.46 -10.50
CA HIS A 67 14.11 -10.85 -11.80
C HIS A 67 15.41 -10.03 -11.79
N HIS A 68 15.58 -9.27 -10.75
CA HIS A 68 16.75 -8.41 -10.62
C HIS A 68 18.02 -9.25 -10.50
N ALA A 69 17.95 -10.36 -9.79
CA ALA A 69 19.10 -11.20 -9.58
C ALA A 69 19.55 -11.89 -10.87
N THR A 70 18.64 -12.11 -11.80
CA THR A 70 18.99 -12.78 -13.06
C THR A 70 19.48 -11.81 -14.11
N SER A 71 19.29 -10.57 -13.91
CA SER A 71 19.78 -9.56 -14.83
C SER A 71 21.15 -9.05 -14.43
#